data_8d7775c9ce27dc5962b2cbab7bbfa9ae
#
_entry.id   8d7775c9ce27dc5962b2cbab7bbfa9ae
#
_cell.length_a   1.000
_cell.length_b   1.000
_cell.length_c   1.000
_cell.angle_alpha   90.00
_cell.angle_beta   90.00
_cell.angle_gamma   90.00
#
_symmetry.space_group_name_H-M   'P 1'
#
loop_
_entity.id
_entity.type
_entity.pdbx_description
1 polymer ?
#
loop_
_entity_poly.entity_id
_entity_poly.type
_entity_poly.pdbx_seq_one_letter_code
_entity_poly.pdbx_strand_id
1 'polypeptide(L)'
;MPQADSEILVVDGHDVTISNPQKVLFPDAGYTKLDVVRYYLAVGQGALRAAGHRPNVLVRYPNGIAGEFFYQKRAPSSRPPWIDVVTLRFPSGRIAEEMVPRNTAALAWMANLACLELHPHPVRADDLDHPDELRIDLDPVPGVDWPQVRQVATVVRAALADLDLIGWPKTSGSRGMHVNVRIERRWTFDQVRRAALALARDIEARAPALATSKWWKEERHGVFIDYNQNAKDRTVAAAYSIRPKPDARVSAPLTWDEVEACEPADFTLVTMPARFATIGDAHTAMDDSPCSLDALLELSARHERDGLGDAPWPPHYRKQAGEPARVQPSKRRVSKFPLIEIGRSRQKEEVLAGVERWKARHPEAASHLQAADVLVDSMRGRFTTWTRVRINLQHVPEELRPAQEPLDPDDMPDDWGGPPKGGPYDPSMEGPRVRRRPSRARTES
;
A
#
# COMPACT_ATOMS: atom_id res chain seq x y z
N MET A 1 1.96 -19.67 -36.54
CA MET A 1 2.22 -19.22 -35.16
C MET A 1 2.62 -20.45 -34.36
N PRO A 2 3.73 -20.50 -33.62
CA PRO A 2 3.98 -21.63 -32.75
C PRO A 2 2.79 -21.77 -31.81
N GLN A 3 2.29 -22.97 -31.64
CA GLN A 3 1.22 -23.33 -30.74
C GLN A 3 1.67 -22.93 -29.35
N ALA A 4 0.89 -22.07 -28.67
CA ALA A 4 1.25 -21.61 -27.31
C ALA A 4 1.40 -22.87 -26.45
N ASP A 5 2.59 -23.05 -25.85
CA ASP A 5 2.86 -24.13 -24.91
C ASP A 5 1.89 -24.04 -23.75
N SER A 6 1.12 -25.10 -23.50
CA SER A 6 0.13 -25.14 -22.42
C SER A 6 0.09 -26.51 -21.77
N GLU A 7 -0.11 -26.54 -20.46
CA GLU A 7 -0.29 -27.75 -19.65
C GLU A 7 -1.69 -27.72 -19.01
N ILE A 8 -2.40 -28.83 -19.02
CA ILE A 8 -3.71 -28.95 -18.38
C ILE A 8 -3.52 -29.71 -17.07
N LEU A 9 -3.95 -29.11 -15.96
CA LEU A 9 -3.97 -29.72 -14.64
C LEU A 9 -5.42 -29.95 -14.22
N VAL A 10 -5.75 -31.16 -13.80
CA VAL A 10 -7.06 -31.48 -13.23
C VAL A 10 -6.99 -31.21 -11.71
N VAL A 11 -7.70 -30.20 -11.24
CA VAL A 11 -7.68 -29.76 -9.84
C VAL A 11 -9.11 -29.58 -9.34
N ASP A 12 -9.48 -30.19 -8.24
CA ASP A 12 -10.82 -30.12 -7.64
C ASP A 12 -11.95 -30.38 -8.65
N GLY A 13 -11.74 -31.30 -9.62
CA GLY A 13 -12.69 -31.62 -10.67
C GLY A 13 -12.78 -30.61 -11.82
N HIS A 14 -11.88 -29.63 -11.89
CA HIS A 14 -11.81 -28.64 -12.96
C HIS A 14 -10.53 -28.78 -13.79
N ASP A 15 -10.65 -28.64 -15.11
CA ASP A 15 -9.51 -28.54 -16.04
C ASP A 15 -8.95 -27.12 -15.99
N VAL A 16 -7.76 -26.95 -15.42
CA VAL A 16 -7.06 -25.67 -15.34
C VAL A 16 -5.95 -25.64 -16.39
N THR A 17 -6.14 -24.87 -17.44
CA THR A 17 -5.13 -24.69 -18.50
C THR A 17 -4.08 -23.67 -18.06
N ILE A 18 -2.84 -24.12 -17.93
CA ILE A 18 -1.69 -23.28 -17.63
C ILE A 18 -1.01 -22.88 -18.95
N SER A 19 -1.15 -21.62 -19.33
CA SER A 19 -0.53 -21.06 -20.53
C SER A 19 0.92 -20.68 -20.29
N ASN A 20 1.81 -20.98 -21.22
CA ASN A 20 3.25 -20.70 -21.09
C ASN A 20 3.83 -21.16 -19.74
N PRO A 21 3.73 -22.46 -19.39
CA PRO A 21 4.12 -22.98 -18.07
C PRO A 21 5.59 -22.71 -17.75
N GLN A 22 6.46 -22.74 -18.76
CA GLN A 22 7.90 -22.51 -18.65
C GLN A 22 8.30 -21.03 -18.61
N LYS A 23 7.34 -20.10 -18.61
CA LYS A 23 7.66 -18.67 -18.49
C LYS A 23 8.30 -18.39 -17.15
N VAL A 24 9.55 -17.91 -17.17
CA VAL A 24 10.30 -17.55 -15.96
C VAL A 24 9.67 -16.30 -15.33
N LEU A 25 9.26 -16.42 -14.06
CA LEU A 25 8.72 -15.30 -13.26
C LEU A 25 9.75 -14.76 -12.26
N PHE A 26 10.71 -15.57 -11.84
CA PHE A 26 11.82 -15.18 -10.93
C PHE A 26 13.15 -15.44 -11.64
N PRO A 27 13.71 -14.46 -12.34
CA PRO A 27 14.90 -14.66 -13.18
C PRO A 27 16.10 -15.18 -12.41
N ASP A 28 16.37 -14.66 -11.20
CA ASP A 28 17.56 -15.02 -10.40
C ASP A 28 17.47 -16.47 -9.87
N ALA A 29 16.28 -16.91 -9.50
CA ALA A 29 16.05 -18.26 -8.97
C ALA A 29 15.62 -19.28 -10.06
N GLY A 30 15.29 -18.80 -11.27
CA GLY A 30 14.83 -19.65 -12.38
C GLY A 30 13.42 -20.19 -12.24
N TYR A 31 12.62 -19.73 -11.24
CA TYR A 31 11.26 -20.25 -11.06
C TYR A 31 10.31 -19.77 -12.14
N THR A 32 9.54 -20.73 -12.64
CA THR A 32 8.60 -20.58 -13.74
C THR A 32 7.18 -20.31 -13.24
N LYS A 33 6.28 -20.00 -14.16
CA LYS A 33 4.84 -19.91 -13.85
C LYS A 33 4.30 -21.25 -13.32
N LEU A 34 4.75 -22.36 -13.86
CA LEU A 34 4.32 -23.68 -13.40
C LEU A 34 4.77 -23.94 -11.96
N ASP A 35 5.96 -23.49 -11.56
CA ASP A 35 6.43 -23.60 -10.17
C ASP A 35 5.52 -22.81 -9.22
N VAL A 36 5.10 -21.60 -9.61
CA VAL A 36 4.14 -20.80 -8.84
C VAL A 36 2.79 -21.51 -8.73
N VAL A 37 2.28 -22.11 -9.81
CA VAL A 37 1.03 -22.89 -9.78
C VAL A 37 1.18 -24.09 -8.85
N ARG A 38 2.25 -24.88 -8.98
CA ARG A 38 2.51 -26.06 -8.13
C ARG A 38 2.66 -25.69 -6.67
N TYR A 39 3.28 -24.54 -6.38
CA TYR A 39 3.36 -24.01 -5.02
C TYR A 39 1.96 -23.79 -4.44
N TYR A 40 1.08 -23.06 -5.14
CA TYR A 40 -0.28 -22.81 -4.64
C TYR A 40 -1.11 -24.09 -4.53
N LEU A 41 -0.85 -25.10 -5.36
CA LEU A 41 -1.47 -26.42 -5.18
C LEU A 41 -0.99 -27.11 -3.89
N ALA A 42 0.31 -27.04 -3.61
CA ALA A 42 0.90 -27.71 -2.45
C ALA A 42 0.45 -27.10 -1.10
N VAL A 43 0.23 -25.77 -1.04
CA VAL A 43 -0.20 -25.05 0.17
C VAL A 43 -1.68 -24.63 0.10
N GLY A 44 -2.45 -25.22 -0.81
CA GLY A 44 -3.77 -24.74 -1.22
C GLY A 44 -4.77 -24.61 -0.08
N GLN A 45 -4.80 -25.54 0.88
CA GLN A 45 -5.71 -25.49 2.02
C GLN A 45 -5.42 -24.31 2.93
N GLY A 46 -4.13 -24.03 3.21
CA GLY A 46 -3.73 -22.87 4.01
C GLY A 46 -3.98 -21.53 3.28
N ALA A 47 -3.67 -21.48 1.98
CA ALA A 47 -3.94 -20.30 1.16
C ALA A 47 -5.45 -19.99 1.04
N LEU A 48 -6.31 -21.01 0.97
CA LEU A 48 -7.77 -20.87 1.00
C LEU A 48 -8.29 -20.41 2.36
N ARG A 49 -7.70 -20.87 3.48
CA ARG A 49 -8.04 -20.34 4.80
C ARG A 49 -7.81 -18.85 4.87
N ALA A 50 -6.68 -18.37 4.33
CA ALA A 50 -6.31 -16.97 4.39
C ALA A 50 -7.09 -16.09 3.38
N ALA A 51 -7.25 -16.55 2.14
CA ALA A 51 -7.79 -15.77 1.02
C ALA A 51 -9.14 -16.28 0.49
N GLY A 52 -9.53 -17.50 0.83
CA GLY A 52 -10.77 -18.13 0.36
C GLY A 52 -12.02 -17.48 0.92
N HIS A 53 -13.10 -17.59 0.14
CA HIS A 53 -14.40 -17.01 0.49
C HIS A 53 -14.40 -15.48 0.67
N ARG A 54 -13.33 -14.80 0.25
CA ARG A 54 -13.14 -13.35 0.34
C ARG A 54 -12.97 -12.73 -1.03
N PRO A 55 -13.42 -11.49 -1.25
CA PRO A 55 -13.00 -10.76 -2.44
C PRO A 55 -11.50 -10.49 -2.38
N ASN A 56 -10.82 -10.67 -3.52
CA ASN A 56 -9.36 -10.55 -3.62
C ASN A 56 -8.93 -9.57 -4.70
N VAL A 57 -8.01 -8.71 -4.33
CA VAL A 57 -7.17 -7.97 -5.28
C VAL A 57 -5.96 -8.84 -5.62
N LEU A 58 -5.73 -9.11 -6.90
CA LEU A 58 -4.56 -9.88 -7.34
C LEU A 58 -3.40 -8.93 -7.67
N VAL A 59 -2.20 -9.23 -7.17
CA VAL A 59 -0.98 -8.54 -7.61
C VAL A 59 -0.28 -9.41 -8.65
N ARG A 60 -0.32 -8.95 -9.90
CA ARG A 60 0.11 -9.71 -11.05
C ARG A 60 1.42 -9.22 -11.62
N TYR A 61 2.28 -10.16 -12.00
CA TYR A 61 3.59 -9.95 -12.61
C TYR A 61 3.66 -10.65 -13.98
N PRO A 62 2.95 -10.17 -15.02
CA PRO A 62 2.85 -10.87 -16.30
C PRO A 62 4.20 -11.13 -16.95
N ASN A 63 5.19 -10.27 -16.70
CA ASN A 63 6.55 -10.36 -17.25
C ASN A 63 7.61 -10.73 -16.18
N GLY A 64 7.17 -11.41 -15.10
CA GLY A 64 8.03 -11.75 -13.98
C GLY A 64 8.32 -10.55 -13.06
N ILE A 65 9.03 -10.80 -11.97
CA ILE A 65 9.31 -9.78 -10.92
C ILE A 65 10.22 -8.64 -11.39
N ALA A 66 10.99 -8.84 -12.46
CA ALA A 66 11.80 -7.80 -13.08
C ALA A 66 10.99 -6.83 -13.97
N GLY A 67 9.75 -7.19 -14.31
CA GLY A 67 8.85 -6.38 -15.13
C GLY A 67 7.88 -5.55 -14.30
N GLU A 68 7.02 -4.81 -15.02
CA GLU A 68 5.95 -4.05 -14.37
C GLU A 68 4.89 -4.98 -13.78
N PHE A 69 4.35 -4.57 -12.63
CA PHE A 69 3.23 -5.24 -11.97
C PHE A 69 1.99 -4.34 -11.91
N PHE A 70 0.84 -4.95 -11.69
CA PHE A 70 -0.38 -4.20 -11.45
C PHE A 70 -1.33 -4.88 -10.48
N TYR A 71 -2.16 -4.07 -9.84
CA TYR A 71 -3.25 -4.54 -8.98
C TYR A 71 -4.49 -4.80 -9.83
N GLN A 72 -4.88 -6.05 -9.98
CA GLN A 72 -6.10 -6.43 -10.65
C GLN A 72 -7.25 -6.50 -9.63
N LYS A 73 -8.11 -5.48 -9.67
CA LYS A 73 -9.29 -5.36 -8.82
C LYS A 73 -10.56 -5.91 -9.46
N ARG A 74 -10.55 -6.12 -10.79
CA ARG A 74 -11.71 -6.61 -11.53
C ARG A 74 -11.45 -7.99 -12.10
N ALA A 75 -12.39 -8.89 -11.89
CA ALA A 75 -12.36 -10.19 -12.52
C ALA A 75 -12.37 -10.04 -14.05
N PRO A 76 -11.49 -10.75 -14.78
CA PRO A 76 -11.51 -10.69 -16.24
C PRO A 76 -12.77 -11.36 -16.80
N SER A 77 -13.30 -10.83 -17.91
CA SER A 77 -14.46 -11.41 -18.58
C SER A 77 -14.20 -12.82 -19.13
N SER A 78 -12.92 -13.15 -19.38
CA SER A 78 -12.47 -14.45 -19.84
C SER A 78 -12.33 -15.51 -18.74
N ARG A 79 -12.73 -15.19 -17.49
CA ARG A 79 -12.66 -16.17 -16.40
C ARG A 79 -13.58 -17.37 -16.67
N PRO A 80 -13.18 -18.57 -16.24
CA PRO A 80 -14.08 -19.72 -16.24
C PRO A 80 -15.36 -19.47 -15.41
N PRO A 81 -16.49 -20.04 -15.79
CA PRO A 81 -17.77 -19.80 -15.09
C PRO A 81 -17.76 -20.25 -13.62
N TRP A 82 -16.89 -21.16 -13.26
CA TRP A 82 -16.72 -21.66 -11.89
C TRP A 82 -15.84 -20.78 -11.00
N ILE A 83 -15.28 -19.69 -11.53
CA ILE A 83 -14.62 -18.65 -10.71
C ILE A 83 -15.67 -17.68 -10.19
N ASP A 84 -15.93 -17.75 -8.90
CA ASP A 84 -16.87 -16.86 -8.23
C ASP A 84 -16.38 -15.42 -8.18
N VAL A 85 -17.33 -14.51 -8.20
CA VAL A 85 -17.10 -13.06 -8.05
C VAL A 85 -18.13 -12.45 -7.12
N VAL A 86 -17.77 -11.33 -6.52
CA VAL A 86 -18.69 -10.51 -5.73
C VAL A 86 -18.51 -9.03 -6.08
N THR A 87 -19.60 -8.29 -6.06
CA THR A 87 -19.60 -6.85 -6.37
C THR A 87 -19.31 -6.02 -5.13
N LEU A 88 -18.18 -5.33 -5.12
CA LEU A 88 -17.83 -4.36 -4.07
C LEU A 88 -18.21 -2.94 -4.48
N ARG A 89 -18.68 -2.18 -3.49
CA ARG A 89 -18.90 -0.74 -3.60
C ARG A 89 -17.91 -0.02 -2.70
N PHE A 90 -17.02 0.77 -3.28
CA PHE A 90 -15.99 1.49 -2.56
C PHE A 90 -16.50 2.84 -2.03
N PRO A 91 -15.90 3.39 -0.94
CA PRO A 91 -16.23 4.72 -0.43
C PRO A 91 -16.09 5.85 -1.45
N SER A 92 -15.30 5.64 -2.50
CA SER A 92 -15.15 6.54 -3.64
C SER A 92 -16.34 6.53 -4.62
N GLY A 93 -17.35 5.68 -4.40
CA GLY A 93 -18.50 5.45 -5.31
C GLY A 93 -18.19 4.52 -6.48
N ARG A 94 -16.95 4.03 -6.62
CA ARG A 94 -16.58 3.04 -7.64
C ARG A 94 -17.13 1.66 -7.29
N ILE A 95 -17.37 0.86 -8.33
CA ILE A 95 -17.85 -0.52 -8.22
C ILE A 95 -16.83 -1.43 -8.94
N ALA A 96 -16.54 -2.58 -8.36
CA ALA A 96 -15.75 -3.62 -9.00
C ALA A 96 -16.29 -5.01 -8.64
N GLU A 97 -16.28 -5.93 -9.61
CA GLU A 97 -16.47 -7.35 -9.37
C GLU A 97 -15.10 -7.96 -9.07
N GLU A 98 -14.89 -8.42 -7.85
CA GLU A 98 -13.63 -9.04 -7.42
C GLU A 98 -13.79 -10.55 -7.29
N MET A 99 -12.71 -11.27 -7.59
CA MET A 99 -12.70 -12.74 -7.57
C MET A 99 -12.69 -13.27 -6.14
N VAL A 100 -13.43 -14.37 -5.94
CA VAL A 100 -13.57 -15.07 -4.66
C VAL A 100 -13.11 -16.52 -4.86
N PRO A 101 -11.87 -16.88 -4.46
CA PRO A 101 -11.43 -18.28 -4.58
C PRO A 101 -12.21 -19.16 -3.60
N ARG A 102 -12.78 -20.28 -4.12
CA ARG A 102 -13.56 -21.25 -3.33
C ARG A 102 -12.87 -22.59 -3.18
N ASN A 103 -11.93 -22.88 -4.07
CA ASN A 103 -11.23 -24.14 -4.15
C ASN A 103 -9.79 -23.94 -4.66
N THR A 104 -8.99 -24.99 -4.63
CA THR A 104 -7.59 -24.94 -5.06
C THR A 104 -7.45 -24.70 -6.56
N ALA A 105 -8.43 -25.15 -7.37
CA ALA A 105 -8.45 -24.86 -8.81
C ALA A 105 -8.51 -23.35 -9.09
N ALA A 106 -9.26 -22.59 -8.28
CA ALA A 106 -9.29 -21.13 -8.40
C ALA A 106 -7.93 -20.49 -8.09
N LEU A 107 -7.21 -20.98 -7.08
CA LEU A 107 -5.85 -20.52 -6.80
C LEU A 107 -4.89 -20.84 -7.96
N ALA A 108 -4.94 -22.05 -8.50
CA ALA A 108 -4.14 -22.44 -9.65
C ALA A 108 -4.44 -21.56 -10.88
N TRP A 109 -5.70 -21.28 -11.12
CA TRP A 109 -6.10 -20.40 -12.22
C TRP A 109 -5.62 -18.95 -12.01
N MET A 110 -5.71 -18.43 -10.79
CA MET A 110 -5.18 -17.10 -10.45
C MET A 110 -3.66 -17.05 -10.60
N ALA A 111 -2.94 -18.10 -10.19
CA ALA A 111 -1.50 -18.24 -10.39
C ALA A 111 -1.12 -18.28 -11.88
N ASN A 112 -1.93 -18.95 -12.74
CA ASN A 112 -1.74 -18.93 -14.20
C ASN A 112 -1.84 -17.50 -14.78
N LEU A 113 -2.57 -16.59 -14.15
CA LEU A 113 -2.57 -15.17 -14.51
C LEU A 113 -1.26 -14.44 -14.11
N ALA A 114 -0.24 -15.16 -13.66
CA ALA A 114 0.97 -14.64 -13.03
C ALA A 114 0.66 -13.79 -11.76
N CYS A 115 -0.33 -14.19 -11.00
CA CYS A 115 -0.62 -13.65 -9.67
C CYS A 115 0.37 -14.26 -8.67
N LEU A 116 1.19 -13.44 -8.05
CA LEU A 116 2.08 -13.85 -6.97
C LEU A 116 1.45 -13.60 -5.60
N GLU A 117 0.74 -12.50 -5.45
CA GLU A 117 0.17 -12.09 -4.18
C GLU A 117 -1.36 -12.04 -4.25
N LEU A 118 -1.99 -12.71 -3.29
CA LEU A 118 -3.43 -12.63 -3.04
C LEU A 118 -3.66 -11.61 -1.94
N HIS A 119 -4.41 -10.57 -2.20
CA HIS A 119 -4.72 -9.51 -1.27
C HIS A 119 -6.22 -9.50 -0.94
N PRO A 120 -6.68 -10.33 0.01
CA PRO A 120 -8.09 -10.39 0.40
C PRO A 120 -8.52 -9.16 1.20
N HIS A 121 -9.78 -8.78 1.03
CA HIS A 121 -10.46 -7.91 1.99
C HIS A 121 -10.71 -8.63 3.32
N PRO A 122 -10.79 -7.90 4.46
CA PRO A 122 -11.04 -8.51 5.78
C PRO A 122 -12.53 -8.87 5.98
N VAL A 123 -13.24 -9.19 4.91
CA VAL A 123 -14.66 -9.57 4.88
C VAL A 123 -14.86 -10.84 4.07
N ARG A 124 -15.93 -11.57 4.33
CA ARG A 124 -16.38 -12.71 3.51
C ARG A 124 -17.32 -12.21 2.41
N ALA A 125 -17.41 -12.96 1.31
CA ALA A 125 -18.22 -12.57 0.16
C ALA A 125 -19.75 -12.55 0.41
N ASP A 126 -20.21 -13.20 1.46
CA ASP A 126 -21.59 -13.26 1.93
C ASP A 126 -21.97 -12.06 2.83
N ASP A 127 -20.97 -11.34 3.39
CA ASP A 127 -21.18 -10.12 4.15
C ASP A 127 -19.99 -9.17 3.96
N LEU A 128 -20.20 -8.12 3.18
CA LEU A 128 -19.16 -7.18 2.77
C LEU A 128 -19.03 -5.96 3.71
N ASP A 129 -19.86 -5.86 4.73
CA ASP A 129 -19.90 -4.70 5.62
C ASP A 129 -19.37 -4.99 7.03
N HIS A 130 -19.30 -6.26 7.42
CA HIS A 130 -18.80 -6.67 8.73
C HIS A 130 -17.51 -7.49 8.59
N PRO A 131 -16.33 -6.90 8.91
CA PRO A 131 -15.08 -7.62 8.95
C PRO A 131 -15.11 -8.82 9.90
N ASP A 132 -14.46 -9.92 9.49
CA ASP A 132 -14.22 -11.09 10.34
C ASP A 132 -12.76 -11.17 10.80
N GLU A 133 -11.98 -10.11 10.53
CA GLU A 133 -10.54 -10.08 10.80
C GLU A 133 -10.09 -8.68 11.23
N LEU A 134 -9.48 -8.58 12.41
CA LEU A 134 -8.69 -7.44 12.86
C LEU A 134 -7.24 -7.67 12.43
N ARG A 135 -6.63 -6.69 11.78
CA ARG A 135 -5.26 -6.76 11.24
C ARG A 135 -4.33 -5.83 12.00
N ILE A 136 -3.27 -6.40 12.56
CA ILE A 136 -2.18 -5.65 13.18
C ILE A 136 -0.99 -5.76 12.24
N ASP A 137 -0.69 -4.67 11.54
CA ASP A 137 0.40 -4.60 10.56
C ASP A 137 1.60 -3.90 11.21
N LEU A 138 2.68 -4.65 11.39
CA LEU A 138 3.95 -4.22 11.98
C LEU A 138 4.90 -3.80 10.86
N ASP A 139 4.92 -2.52 10.52
CA ASP A 139 5.71 -1.95 9.42
C ASP A 139 6.97 -1.24 9.97
N PRO A 140 8.17 -1.85 9.89
CA PRO A 140 9.40 -1.23 10.39
C PRO A 140 9.80 -0.03 9.54
N VAL A 141 10.14 1.09 10.20
CA VAL A 141 10.71 2.24 9.51
C VAL A 141 12.12 1.90 8.98
N PRO A 142 12.66 2.67 8.01
CA PRO A 142 14.03 2.43 7.53
C PRO A 142 15.05 2.42 8.68
N GLY A 143 15.90 1.40 8.72
CA GLY A 143 16.93 1.22 9.75
C GLY A 143 16.51 0.33 10.92
N VAL A 144 15.23 -0.05 11.02
CA VAL A 144 14.76 -1.03 12.00
C VAL A 144 15.01 -2.43 11.48
N ASP A 145 15.64 -3.28 12.28
CA ASP A 145 15.98 -4.65 11.95
C ASP A 145 14.86 -5.64 12.31
N TRP A 146 15.00 -6.88 11.86
CA TRP A 146 14.01 -7.93 12.10
C TRP A 146 13.88 -8.34 13.58
N PRO A 147 14.96 -8.46 14.38
CA PRO A 147 14.85 -8.66 15.82
C PRO A 147 13.94 -7.67 16.53
N GLN A 148 13.97 -6.39 16.17
CA GLN A 148 13.08 -5.38 16.74
C GLN A 148 11.61 -5.63 16.35
N VAL A 149 11.34 -6.07 15.11
CA VAL A 149 9.99 -6.46 14.69
C VAL A 149 9.47 -7.62 15.54
N ARG A 150 10.30 -8.63 15.80
CA ARG A 150 9.96 -9.78 16.68
C ARG A 150 9.66 -9.33 18.12
N GLN A 151 10.47 -8.41 18.66
CA GLN A 151 10.22 -7.86 20.01
C GLN A 151 8.86 -7.14 20.07
N VAL A 152 8.52 -6.33 19.06
CA VAL A 152 7.21 -5.68 19.01
C VAL A 152 6.08 -6.71 18.85
N ALA A 153 6.28 -7.75 18.06
CA ALA A 153 5.28 -8.85 17.96
C ALA A 153 5.04 -9.54 19.31
N THR A 154 6.07 -9.70 20.15
CA THR A 154 5.92 -10.23 21.52
C THR A 154 5.08 -9.27 22.39
N VAL A 155 5.29 -7.95 22.27
CA VAL A 155 4.45 -6.95 22.95
C VAL A 155 3.01 -7.03 22.49
N VAL A 156 2.78 -7.20 21.16
CA VAL A 156 1.44 -7.42 20.59
C VAL A 156 0.79 -8.67 21.19
N ARG A 157 1.52 -9.81 21.28
CA ARG A 157 1.04 -11.04 21.90
C ARG A 157 0.54 -10.80 23.31
N ALA A 158 1.33 -10.09 24.14
CA ALA A 158 0.96 -9.78 25.51
C ALA A 158 -0.26 -8.85 25.58
N ALA A 159 -0.30 -7.79 24.75
CA ALA A 159 -1.42 -6.86 24.70
C ALA A 159 -2.73 -7.54 24.26
N LEU A 160 -2.68 -8.49 23.33
CA LEU A 160 -3.83 -9.28 22.91
C LEU A 160 -4.30 -10.21 24.02
N ALA A 161 -3.37 -10.88 24.72
CA ALA A 161 -3.70 -11.79 25.81
C ALA A 161 -4.42 -11.08 26.98
N ASP A 162 -3.99 -9.85 27.32
CA ASP A 162 -4.65 -9.04 28.36
C ASP A 162 -6.09 -8.61 28.00
N LEU A 163 -6.47 -8.77 26.73
CA LEU A 163 -7.79 -8.42 26.19
C LEU A 163 -8.59 -9.66 25.74
N ASP A 164 -8.14 -10.86 26.13
CA ASP A 164 -8.73 -12.15 25.72
C ASP A 164 -8.82 -12.33 24.19
N LEU A 165 -7.84 -11.78 23.46
CA LEU A 165 -7.75 -11.88 22.00
C LEU A 165 -6.68 -12.90 21.58
N ILE A 166 -6.99 -13.71 20.55
CA ILE A 166 -6.07 -14.69 20.01
C ILE A 166 -5.43 -14.14 18.74
N GLY A 167 -4.12 -13.87 18.81
CA GLY A 167 -3.34 -13.39 17.68
C GLY A 167 -2.73 -14.52 16.87
N TRP A 168 -2.78 -14.40 15.53
CA TRP A 168 -2.25 -15.32 14.54
C TRP A 168 -1.14 -14.64 13.75
N PRO A 169 0.13 -14.84 14.14
CA PRO A 169 1.26 -14.14 13.52
C PRO A 169 1.62 -14.74 12.17
N LYS A 170 2.10 -13.91 11.26
CA LYS A 170 2.71 -14.31 9.99
C LYS A 170 3.77 -13.31 9.55
N THR A 171 4.81 -13.75 8.84
CA THR A 171 5.71 -12.82 8.16
C THR A 171 4.94 -12.05 7.10
N SER A 172 5.31 -10.79 6.83
CA SER A 172 4.78 -10.11 5.64
C SER A 172 5.37 -10.65 4.34
N GLY A 173 6.41 -11.50 4.44
CA GLY A 173 7.26 -11.91 3.32
C GLY A 173 8.10 -10.76 2.77
N SER A 174 8.20 -9.65 3.50
CA SER A 174 9.08 -8.51 3.20
C SER A 174 9.90 -8.17 4.45
N ARG A 175 9.66 -7.01 5.07
CA ARG A 175 10.43 -6.55 6.24
C ARG A 175 9.65 -6.62 7.55
N GLY A 176 8.35 -6.68 7.47
CA GLY A 176 7.44 -6.59 8.61
C GLY A 176 6.77 -7.92 8.96
N MET A 177 5.88 -7.86 9.94
CA MET A 177 5.05 -8.97 10.41
C MET A 177 3.60 -8.51 10.49
N HIS A 178 2.67 -9.41 10.25
CA HIS A 178 1.25 -9.17 10.53
C HIS A 178 0.80 -10.10 11.66
N VAL A 179 -0.04 -9.61 12.54
CA VAL A 179 -0.76 -10.44 13.50
C VAL A 179 -2.24 -10.25 13.21
N ASN A 180 -2.90 -11.32 12.79
CA ASN A 180 -4.33 -11.29 12.51
C ASN A 180 -5.09 -11.80 13.73
N VAL A 181 -6.27 -11.25 14.00
CA VAL A 181 -7.21 -11.74 15.00
C VAL A 181 -8.52 -12.05 14.29
N ARG A 182 -9.01 -13.30 14.41
CA ARG A 182 -10.34 -13.63 13.96
C ARG A 182 -11.35 -12.99 14.91
N ILE A 183 -12.33 -12.27 14.37
CA ILE A 183 -13.35 -11.56 15.13
C ILE A 183 -14.76 -11.97 14.72
N GLU A 184 -15.71 -11.82 15.65
CA GLU A 184 -17.13 -11.97 15.34
C GLU A 184 -17.57 -10.97 14.27
N ARG A 185 -18.45 -11.39 13.35
CA ARG A 185 -18.91 -10.57 12.20
C ARG A 185 -20.08 -9.68 12.61
N ARG A 186 -19.87 -8.75 13.54
CA ARG A 186 -20.92 -7.83 14.04
C ARG A 186 -20.51 -6.36 14.09
N TRP A 187 -19.25 -6.06 13.89
CA TRP A 187 -18.73 -4.68 13.90
C TRP A 187 -18.50 -4.17 12.50
N THR A 188 -18.78 -2.88 12.31
CA THR A 188 -18.49 -2.15 11.07
C THR A 188 -16.98 -1.90 10.93
N PHE A 189 -16.53 -1.57 9.71
CA PHE A 189 -15.15 -1.18 9.45
C PHE A 189 -14.67 -0.02 10.34
N ASP A 190 -15.54 0.94 10.62
CA ASP A 190 -15.20 2.09 11.47
C ASP A 190 -14.92 1.65 12.91
N GLN A 191 -15.72 0.71 13.43
CA GLN A 191 -15.51 0.15 14.76
C GLN A 191 -14.23 -0.69 14.82
N VAL A 192 -13.98 -1.55 13.83
CA VAL A 192 -12.75 -2.36 13.77
C VAL A 192 -11.50 -1.48 13.65
N ARG A 193 -11.55 -0.41 12.84
CA ARG A 193 -10.44 0.55 12.76
C ARG A 193 -10.21 1.30 14.08
N ARG A 194 -11.28 1.69 14.78
CA ARG A 194 -11.17 2.33 16.11
C ARG A 194 -10.56 1.38 17.14
N ALA A 195 -10.96 0.12 17.13
CA ALA A 195 -10.36 -0.93 17.95
C ALA A 195 -8.87 -1.12 17.64
N ALA A 196 -8.50 -1.16 16.34
CA ALA A 196 -7.12 -1.24 15.88
C ALA A 196 -6.27 -0.04 16.33
N LEU A 197 -6.83 1.18 16.28
CA LEU A 197 -6.13 2.39 16.76
C LEU A 197 -5.93 2.35 18.28
N ALA A 198 -6.92 1.88 19.04
CA ALA A 198 -6.79 1.75 20.49
C ALA A 198 -5.69 0.75 20.85
N LEU A 199 -5.64 -0.39 20.18
CA LEU A 199 -4.59 -1.39 20.34
C LEU A 199 -3.21 -0.84 19.94
N ALA A 200 -3.11 -0.12 18.81
CA ALA A 200 -1.85 0.48 18.38
C ALA A 200 -1.27 1.45 19.40
N ARG A 201 -2.12 2.25 20.05
CA ARG A 201 -1.73 3.16 21.13
C ARG A 201 -1.30 2.43 22.41
N ASP A 202 -1.98 1.34 22.75
CA ASP A 202 -1.60 0.51 23.88
C ASP A 202 -0.24 -0.16 23.66
N ILE A 203 0.02 -0.68 22.48
CA ILE A 203 1.33 -1.24 22.08
C ILE A 203 2.43 -0.16 22.15
N GLU A 204 2.18 1.04 21.63
CA GLU A 204 3.12 2.17 21.72
C GLU A 204 3.39 2.53 23.18
N ALA A 205 2.37 2.57 24.04
CA ALA A 205 2.52 2.85 25.47
C ALA A 205 3.34 1.79 26.22
N ARG A 206 3.20 0.51 25.86
CA ARG A 206 3.97 -0.61 26.44
C ARG A 206 5.44 -0.62 25.99
N ALA A 207 5.72 -0.18 24.77
CA ALA A 207 7.04 -0.21 24.15
C ALA A 207 7.36 1.09 23.39
N PRO A 208 7.39 2.25 24.05
CA PRO A 208 7.46 3.55 23.38
C PRO A 208 8.78 3.80 22.63
N ALA A 209 9.85 3.05 22.94
CA ALA A 209 11.11 3.11 22.20
C ALA A 209 11.12 2.24 20.94
N LEU A 210 10.24 1.24 20.85
CA LEU A 210 10.24 0.23 19.80
C LEU A 210 9.09 0.36 18.82
N ALA A 211 7.94 0.88 19.26
CA ALA A 211 6.72 0.93 18.46
C ALA A 211 6.13 2.35 18.41
N THR A 212 5.40 2.64 17.33
CA THR A 212 4.71 3.92 17.17
C THR A 212 3.36 3.73 16.46
N SER A 213 2.35 4.50 16.91
CA SER A 213 1.05 4.65 16.25
C SER A 213 0.95 5.97 15.45
N LYS A 214 2.03 6.75 15.34
CA LYS A 214 2.04 8.06 14.69
C LYS A 214 1.77 7.94 13.19
N TRP A 215 0.78 8.68 12.69
CA TRP A 215 0.39 8.63 11.28
C TRP A 215 1.44 9.24 10.35
N TRP A 216 2.03 10.37 10.72
CA TRP A 216 3.00 11.05 9.84
C TRP A 216 4.36 10.38 9.86
N LYS A 217 4.90 10.14 8.66
CA LYS A 217 6.16 9.43 8.49
C LYS A 217 7.34 10.07 9.22
N GLU A 218 7.31 11.39 9.32
CA GLU A 218 8.35 12.20 9.96
C GLU A 218 8.39 12.03 11.48
N GLU A 219 7.33 11.52 12.08
CA GLU A 219 7.20 11.27 13.52
C GLU A 219 7.39 9.80 13.88
N ARG A 220 7.47 8.93 12.87
CA ARG A 220 7.61 7.49 13.08
C ARG A 220 9.03 7.12 13.50
N HIS A 221 9.11 6.22 14.44
CA HIS A 221 10.32 5.52 14.85
C HIS A 221 9.99 4.04 15.11
N GLY A 222 10.99 3.18 15.17
CA GLY A 222 10.78 1.78 15.45
C GLY A 222 9.85 1.09 14.45
N VAL A 223 8.88 0.36 14.96
CA VAL A 223 7.88 -0.37 14.19
C VAL A 223 6.55 0.42 14.23
N PHE A 224 6.08 0.82 13.07
CA PHE A 224 4.77 1.48 12.95
C PHE A 224 3.65 0.44 12.94
N ILE A 225 2.67 0.65 13.83
CA ILE A 225 1.46 -0.19 13.89
C ILE A 225 0.40 0.45 12.99
N ASP A 226 0.23 -0.10 11.75
CA ASP A 226 -0.70 0.48 10.78
C ASP A 226 -2.15 0.05 11.02
N TYR A 227 -2.84 0.78 11.88
CA TYR A 227 -4.26 0.58 12.20
C TYR A 227 -5.18 0.85 10.99
N ASN A 228 -4.74 1.62 9.99
CA ASN A 228 -5.51 1.94 8.79
C ASN A 228 -5.65 0.76 7.80
N GLN A 229 -4.93 -0.34 8.01
CA GLN A 229 -5.18 -1.58 7.27
C GLN A 229 -6.56 -2.20 7.59
N ASN A 230 -7.24 -1.70 8.62
CA ASN A 230 -8.61 -2.08 8.97
C ASN A 230 -9.69 -1.17 8.37
N ALA A 231 -9.32 -0.16 7.59
CA ALA A 231 -10.27 0.66 6.88
C ALA A 231 -10.88 -0.09 5.68
N LYS A 232 -12.14 0.20 5.32
CA LYS A 232 -12.81 -0.39 4.14
C LYS A 232 -11.93 -0.18 2.90
N ASP A 233 -11.90 -1.11 1.97
CA ASP A 233 -11.05 -1.13 0.75
C ASP A 233 -9.52 -1.27 0.97
N ARG A 234 -9.08 -1.53 2.20
CA ARG A 234 -7.70 -1.92 2.47
C ARG A 234 -7.53 -3.42 2.37
N THR A 235 -6.43 -3.82 1.75
CA THR A 235 -6.07 -5.22 1.55
C THR A 235 -4.59 -5.41 1.85
N VAL A 236 -4.23 -6.56 2.39
CA VAL A 236 -2.84 -6.95 2.68
C VAL A 236 -2.55 -8.31 2.05
N ALA A 237 -1.28 -8.60 1.81
CA ALA A 237 -0.88 -9.92 1.32
C ALA A 237 -1.35 -11.01 2.29
N ALA A 238 -2.13 -11.97 1.80
CA ALA A 238 -2.59 -13.12 2.57
C ALA A 238 -1.41 -14.00 3.02
N ALA A 239 -1.64 -14.83 4.05
CA ALA A 239 -0.72 -15.94 4.30
C ALA A 239 -0.57 -16.79 3.04
N TYR A 240 0.63 -17.34 2.85
CA TYR A 240 1.05 -18.09 1.67
C TYR A 240 1.20 -17.27 0.37
N SER A 241 0.96 -15.98 0.35
CA SER A 241 1.27 -15.15 -0.83
C SER A 241 2.78 -15.12 -1.09
N ILE A 242 3.16 -15.38 -2.34
CA ILE A 242 4.55 -15.28 -2.78
C ILE A 242 4.87 -13.79 -2.96
N ARG A 243 6.04 -13.35 -2.46
CA ARG A 243 6.46 -11.95 -2.61
C ARG A 243 7.42 -11.77 -3.78
N PRO A 244 7.42 -10.60 -4.45
CA PRO A 244 8.29 -10.33 -5.59
C PRO A 244 9.72 -10.01 -5.12
N LYS A 245 10.34 -10.99 -4.47
CA LYS A 245 11.73 -10.94 -4.02
C LYS A 245 12.54 -11.97 -4.79
N PRO A 246 13.85 -11.74 -5.01
CA PRO A 246 14.69 -12.67 -5.79
C PRO A 246 14.64 -14.13 -5.31
N ASP A 247 14.53 -14.32 -3.99
CA ASP A 247 14.42 -15.62 -3.32
C ASP A 247 13.00 -16.22 -3.31
N ALA A 248 12.03 -15.57 -3.96
CA ALA A 248 10.62 -15.99 -3.98
C ALA A 248 10.07 -16.30 -2.57
N ARG A 249 10.47 -15.51 -1.56
CA ARG A 249 9.96 -15.69 -0.21
C ARG A 249 8.45 -15.46 -0.13
N VAL A 250 7.83 -16.00 0.91
CA VAL A 250 6.38 -15.98 1.08
C VAL A 250 5.97 -15.34 2.40
N SER A 251 4.74 -14.89 2.46
CA SER A 251 4.10 -14.48 3.71
C SER A 251 3.71 -15.73 4.50
N ALA A 252 4.59 -16.17 5.38
CA ALA A 252 4.46 -17.45 6.09
C ALA A 252 3.63 -17.30 7.38
N PRO A 253 2.56 -18.08 7.58
CA PRO A 253 1.90 -18.21 8.88
C PRO A 253 2.85 -18.89 9.87
N LEU A 254 2.86 -18.38 11.10
CA LEU A 254 3.77 -18.82 12.17
C LEU A 254 2.98 -19.25 13.39
N THR A 255 3.56 -20.15 14.18
CA THR A 255 3.23 -20.28 15.60
C THR A 255 3.92 -19.17 16.39
N TRP A 256 3.45 -18.87 17.61
CA TRP A 256 4.12 -17.86 18.44
C TRP A 256 5.53 -18.28 18.87
N ASP A 257 5.81 -19.57 18.98
CA ASP A 257 7.14 -20.07 19.32
C ASP A 257 8.14 -19.87 18.16
N GLU A 258 7.66 -19.94 16.91
CA GLU A 258 8.49 -19.65 15.72
C GLU A 258 8.84 -18.16 15.61
N VAL A 259 8.00 -17.26 16.11
CA VAL A 259 8.24 -15.80 16.04
C VAL A 259 9.57 -15.40 16.68
N GLU A 260 9.98 -16.10 17.74
CA GLU A 260 11.21 -15.77 18.49
C GLU A 260 12.49 -16.02 17.71
N ALA A 261 12.49 -16.97 16.76
CA ALA A 261 13.70 -17.44 16.09
C ALA A 261 13.68 -17.34 14.57
N CYS A 262 12.50 -17.21 13.93
CA CYS A 262 12.39 -17.24 12.47
C CYS A 262 13.02 -16.03 11.78
N GLU A 263 13.48 -16.25 10.56
CA GLU A 263 13.86 -15.20 9.62
C GLU A 263 12.93 -15.21 8.39
N PRO A 264 12.58 -14.06 7.80
CA PRO A 264 11.71 -14.04 6.62
C PRO A 264 12.23 -14.84 5.42
N ALA A 265 13.53 -15.00 5.33
CA ALA A 265 14.20 -15.76 4.26
C ALA A 265 14.06 -17.29 4.42
N ASP A 266 13.67 -17.79 5.59
CA ASP A 266 13.46 -19.22 5.83
C ASP A 266 12.26 -19.75 5.02
N PHE A 267 11.32 -18.88 4.68
CA PHE A 267 10.05 -19.19 4.06
C PHE A 267 10.01 -18.77 2.60
N THR A 268 10.24 -19.70 1.71
CA THR A 268 10.28 -19.48 0.26
C THR A 268 9.28 -20.38 -0.48
N LEU A 269 9.12 -20.14 -1.76
CA LEU A 269 8.35 -21.00 -2.67
C LEU A 269 8.79 -22.49 -2.57
N VAL A 270 10.06 -22.76 -2.23
CA VAL A 270 10.61 -24.12 -2.12
C VAL A 270 10.41 -24.71 -0.72
N THR A 271 10.66 -23.93 0.34
CA THR A 271 10.65 -24.45 1.72
C THR A 271 9.24 -24.60 2.28
N MET A 272 8.32 -23.73 1.89
CA MET A 272 6.94 -23.76 2.43
C MET A 272 6.13 -25.00 2.08
N PRO A 273 6.20 -25.62 0.88
CA PRO A 273 5.49 -26.87 0.63
C PRO A 273 5.91 -28.02 1.56
N ALA A 274 7.22 -28.18 1.79
CA ALA A 274 7.74 -29.18 2.72
C ALA A 274 7.30 -28.91 4.17
N ARG A 275 7.37 -27.63 4.61
CA ARG A 275 6.88 -27.22 5.93
C ARG A 275 5.38 -27.50 6.07
N PHE A 276 4.58 -27.14 5.07
CA PHE A 276 3.13 -27.38 5.08
C PHE A 276 2.79 -28.87 5.15
N ALA A 277 3.52 -29.71 4.42
CA ALA A 277 3.35 -31.15 4.46
C ALA A 277 3.71 -31.75 5.85
N THR A 278 4.65 -31.13 6.57
CA THR A 278 5.13 -31.63 7.88
C THR A 278 4.25 -31.20 9.03
N ILE A 279 3.88 -29.93 9.13
CA ILE A 279 3.16 -29.36 10.28
C ILE A 279 1.75 -28.87 9.94
N GLY A 280 1.35 -28.89 8.68
CA GLY A 280 0.09 -28.32 8.22
C GLY A 280 0.08 -26.79 8.23
N ASP A 281 -1.11 -26.21 8.34
CA ASP A 281 -1.30 -24.78 8.48
C ASP A 281 -1.21 -24.33 9.93
N ALA A 282 -0.24 -23.47 10.26
CA ALA A 282 -0.07 -22.92 11.61
C ALA A 282 -1.30 -22.11 12.09
N HIS A 283 -2.17 -21.68 11.16
CA HIS A 283 -3.40 -20.95 11.46
C HIS A 283 -4.67 -21.83 11.41
N THR A 284 -4.52 -23.16 11.49
CA THR A 284 -5.63 -24.11 11.32
C THR A 284 -6.82 -23.82 12.24
N ALA A 285 -6.60 -23.44 13.50
CA ALA A 285 -7.66 -23.16 14.47
C ALA A 285 -8.19 -21.71 14.43
N MET A 286 -7.73 -20.87 13.50
CA MET A 286 -8.08 -19.45 13.47
C MET A 286 -9.57 -19.22 13.27
N ASP A 287 -10.21 -19.98 12.36
CA ASP A 287 -11.63 -19.81 12.05
C ASP A 287 -12.56 -20.29 13.17
N ASP A 288 -12.08 -21.17 14.05
CA ASP A 288 -12.84 -21.74 15.17
C ASP A 288 -12.77 -20.88 16.44
N SER A 289 -12.02 -19.78 16.41
CA SER A 289 -11.72 -18.95 17.58
C SER A 289 -12.03 -17.45 17.34
N PRO A 290 -13.28 -17.08 16.97
CA PRO A 290 -13.63 -15.69 16.80
C PRO A 290 -13.68 -14.97 18.15
N CYS A 291 -13.01 -13.81 18.21
CA CYS A 291 -12.90 -12.98 19.42
C CYS A 291 -13.88 -11.82 19.41
N SER A 292 -14.27 -11.32 20.58
CA SER A 292 -15.00 -10.05 20.74
C SER A 292 -14.05 -8.85 20.69
N LEU A 293 -14.47 -7.75 20.04
CA LEU A 293 -13.76 -6.46 20.10
C LEU A 293 -14.26 -5.54 21.21
N ASP A 294 -15.16 -5.98 22.07
CA ASP A 294 -15.79 -5.10 23.07
C ASP A 294 -14.74 -4.46 23.98
N ALA A 295 -13.76 -5.22 24.48
CA ALA A 295 -12.68 -4.70 25.33
C ALA A 295 -11.82 -3.62 24.62
N LEU A 296 -11.53 -3.82 23.32
CA LEU A 296 -10.81 -2.80 22.52
C LEU A 296 -11.65 -1.55 22.27
N LEU A 297 -12.95 -1.68 22.07
CA LEU A 297 -13.86 -0.55 21.88
C LEU A 297 -14.05 0.22 23.21
N GLU A 298 -14.07 -0.46 24.35
CA GLU A 298 -14.04 0.18 25.68
C GLU A 298 -12.71 0.93 25.90
N LEU A 299 -11.59 0.34 25.49
CA LEU A 299 -10.28 1.02 25.51
C LEU A 299 -10.30 2.27 24.61
N SER A 300 -10.88 2.18 23.40
CA SER A 300 -11.06 3.33 22.52
C SER A 300 -11.88 4.43 23.16
N ALA A 301 -12.98 4.08 23.83
CA ALA A 301 -13.83 5.04 24.54
C ALA A 301 -13.11 5.69 25.75
N ARG A 302 -12.20 4.98 26.42
CA ARG A 302 -11.31 5.55 27.45
C ARG A 302 -10.36 6.58 26.83
N HIS A 303 -9.69 6.20 25.74
CA HIS A 303 -8.80 7.13 25.01
C HIS A 303 -9.50 8.43 24.60
N GLU A 304 -10.76 8.33 24.13
CA GLU A 304 -11.55 9.52 23.77
C GLU A 304 -11.85 10.41 25.00
N ARG A 305 -12.20 9.82 26.15
CA ARG A 305 -12.39 10.56 27.40
C ARG A 305 -11.11 11.24 27.90
N ASP A 306 -9.97 10.60 27.67
CA ASP A 306 -8.63 11.12 28.02
C ASP A 306 -8.10 12.16 27.02
N GLY A 307 -8.93 12.55 26.04
CA GLY A 307 -8.60 13.56 25.02
C GLY A 307 -7.78 13.06 23.84
N LEU A 308 -7.57 11.73 23.71
CA LEU A 308 -6.93 11.12 22.56
C LEU A 308 -7.98 10.96 21.44
N GLY A 309 -8.15 12.00 20.62
CA GLY A 309 -9.09 11.99 19.49
C GLY A 309 -8.78 10.94 18.42
N ASP A 310 -9.57 10.91 17.35
CA ASP A 310 -9.32 10.01 16.22
C ASP A 310 -7.98 10.34 15.54
N ALA A 311 -7.49 9.39 14.76
CA ALA A 311 -6.27 9.54 13.97
C ALA A 311 -6.64 9.71 12.48
N PRO A 312 -5.73 10.29 11.63
CA PRO A 312 -6.02 10.52 10.23
C PRO A 312 -6.46 9.27 9.47
N TRP A 313 -7.52 9.40 8.68
CA TRP A 313 -8.01 8.38 7.77
C TRP A 313 -7.19 8.35 6.46
N PRO A 314 -7.23 7.24 5.72
CA PRO A 314 -6.59 7.20 4.41
C PRO A 314 -7.08 8.32 3.48
N PRO A 315 -6.21 8.88 2.61
CA PRO A 315 -6.50 10.11 1.86
C PRO A 315 -7.75 10.09 0.97
N HIS A 316 -8.15 8.89 0.51
CA HIS A 316 -9.32 8.72 -0.38
C HIS A 316 -10.65 8.62 0.36
N TYR A 317 -10.65 8.57 1.68
CA TYR A 317 -11.87 8.63 2.49
C TYR A 317 -12.41 10.05 2.58
N ARG A 318 -13.74 10.20 2.73
CA ARG A 318 -14.32 11.48 3.11
C ARG A 318 -13.80 11.87 4.51
N LYS A 319 -13.41 13.13 4.67
CA LYS A 319 -12.93 13.62 5.97
C LYS A 319 -14.04 13.49 7.02
N GLN A 320 -13.70 12.87 8.15
CA GLN A 320 -14.61 12.69 9.28
C GLN A 320 -14.67 13.93 10.16
N ALA A 321 -15.78 14.12 10.88
CA ALA A 321 -15.87 15.20 11.87
C ALA A 321 -14.87 14.94 13.02
N GLY A 322 -14.10 15.96 13.40
CA GLY A 322 -13.08 15.83 14.44
C GLY A 322 -11.78 15.14 14.00
N GLU A 323 -11.71 14.66 12.78
CA GLU A 323 -10.49 14.05 12.26
C GLU A 323 -9.34 15.07 12.14
N PRO A 324 -8.13 14.77 12.65
CA PRO A 324 -6.98 15.65 12.51
C PRO A 324 -6.55 15.83 11.05
N ALA A 325 -5.65 16.76 10.79
CA ALA A 325 -5.14 17.00 9.43
C ALA A 325 -4.46 15.72 8.89
N ARG A 326 -4.82 15.28 7.68
CA ARG A 326 -4.22 14.09 7.01
C ARG A 326 -2.84 14.34 6.44
N VAL A 327 -2.54 15.60 6.21
CA VAL A 327 -1.20 16.08 5.82
C VAL A 327 -0.72 16.86 7.01
N GLN A 328 0.47 16.52 7.49
CA GLN A 328 1.11 17.36 8.51
C GLN A 328 1.04 18.79 7.97
N PRO A 329 0.54 19.78 8.77
CA PRO A 329 0.64 21.16 8.38
C PRO A 329 2.10 21.32 8.03
N SER A 330 2.40 21.47 6.74
CA SER A 330 3.77 21.63 6.34
C SER A 330 4.28 22.75 7.21
N LYS A 331 5.20 22.45 8.13
CA LYS A 331 6.25 23.38 8.41
C LYS A 331 7.00 23.50 7.07
N ARG A 332 6.33 24.04 6.07
CA ARG A 332 7.02 24.61 4.93
C ARG A 332 7.99 25.51 5.64
N ARG A 333 9.24 25.10 5.66
CA ARG A 333 10.28 26.09 5.81
C ARG A 333 9.98 27.07 4.68
N VAL A 334 9.16 28.09 5.01
CA VAL A 334 9.13 29.29 4.19
C VAL A 334 10.60 29.65 4.21
N SER A 335 11.26 29.47 3.08
CA SER A 335 12.65 29.84 2.98
C SER A 335 12.70 31.26 3.49
N LYS A 336 13.47 31.52 4.53
CA LYS A 336 13.69 32.88 5.05
C LYS A 336 14.37 33.73 3.97
N PHE A 337 14.89 33.08 2.95
CA PHE A 337 15.57 33.67 1.81
C PHE A 337 14.74 33.49 0.55
N PRO A 338 14.74 34.44 -0.36
CA PRO A 338 13.95 34.38 -1.58
C PRO A 338 14.37 33.19 -2.42
N LEU A 339 13.36 32.44 -2.88
CA LEU A 339 13.50 31.35 -3.84
C LEU A 339 13.00 31.84 -5.17
N ILE A 340 13.83 31.73 -6.21
CA ILE A 340 13.44 31.96 -7.59
C ILE A 340 13.31 30.64 -8.35
N GLU A 341 12.33 30.55 -9.22
CA GLU A 341 12.14 29.39 -10.09
C GLU A 341 12.80 29.67 -11.44
N ILE A 342 13.58 28.69 -11.93
CA ILE A 342 14.38 28.83 -13.14
C ILE A 342 13.69 28.16 -14.33
N GLY A 343 13.10 26.97 -14.12
CA GLY A 343 12.44 26.27 -15.21
C GLY A 343 11.75 24.98 -14.75
N ARG A 344 10.97 24.41 -15.68
CA ARG A 344 10.24 23.16 -15.53
C ARG A 344 10.29 22.38 -16.83
N SER A 345 10.65 21.10 -16.77
CA SER A 345 10.56 20.21 -17.93
C SER A 345 10.28 18.77 -17.49
N ARG A 346 9.85 17.94 -18.44
CA ARG A 346 9.80 16.47 -18.27
C ARG A 346 11.20 15.88 -18.23
N GLN A 347 12.15 16.51 -18.90
CA GLN A 347 13.54 16.06 -18.95
C GLN A 347 14.39 16.88 -17.98
N LYS A 348 15.07 16.19 -17.09
CA LYS A 348 15.89 16.82 -16.05
C LYS A 348 17.04 17.62 -16.63
N GLU A 349 17.62 17.14 -17.72
CA GLU A 349 18.75 17.73 -18.41
C GLU A 349 18.41 19.11 -18.98
N GLU A 350 17.21 19.28 -19.54
CA GLU A 350 16.73 20.56 -20.08
C GLU A 350 16.60 21.62 -18.99
N VAL A 351 16.05 21.24 -17.83
CA VAL A 351 15.88 22.18 -16.71
C VAL A 351 17.23 22.57 -16.11
N LEU A 352 18.20 21.64 -16.08
CA LEU A 352 19.56 21.96 -15.63
C LEU A 352 20.28 22.90 -16.60
N ALA A 353 20.05 22.75 -17.91
CA ALA A 353 20.53 23.72 -18.91
C ALA A 353 19.96 25.14 -18.69
N GLY A 354 18.71 25.23 -18.18
CA GLY A 354 18.10 26.50 -17.75
C GLY A 354 18.89 27.18 -16.61
N VAL A 355 19.46 26.40 -15.68
CA VAL A 355 20.30 26.93 -14.60
C VAL A 355 21.57 27.59 -15.18
N GLU A 356 22.21 26.95 -16.16
CA GLU A 356 23.42 27.51 -16.77
C GLU A 356 23.10 28.77 -17.57
N ARG A 357 21.96 28.84 -18.28
CA ARG A 357 21.49 30.06 -18.92
C ARG A 357 21.23 31.17 -17.90
N TRP A 358 20.62 30.88 -16.78
CA TRP A 358 20.39 31.82 -15.68
C TRP A 358 21.71 32.34 -15.09
N LYS A 359 22.68 31.47 -14.83
CA LYS A 359 24.01 31.84 -14.32
C LYS A 359 24.74 32.78 -15.29
N ALA A 360 24.60 32.54 -16.61
CA ALA A 360 25.16 33.40 -17.63
C ALA A 360 24.54 34.80 -17.68
N ARG A 361 23.23 34.92 -17.36
CA ARG A 361 22.54 36.22 -17.25
C ARG A 361 22.86 36.96 -15.96
N HIS A 362 23.16 36.25 -14.90
CA HIS A 362 23.39 36.80 -13.55
C HIS A 362 24.75 36.35 -12.97
N PRO A 363 25.89 36.71 -13.62
CA PRO A 363 27.20 36.19 -13.23
C PRO A 363 27.62 36.60 -11.82
N GLU A 364 27.27 37.82 -11.38
CA GLU A 364 27.58 38.29 -10.04
C GLU A 364 26.81 37.49 -8.99
N ALA A 365 25.49 37.31 -9.11
CA ALA A 365 24.70 36.50 -8.22
C ALA A 365 25.15 35.01 -8.24
N ALA A 366 25.49 34.49 -9.41
CA ALA A 366 25.94 33.12 -9.60
C ALA A 366 27.26 32.82 -8.88
N SER A 367 28.17 33.82 -8.76
CA SER A 367 29.45 33.66 -8.07
C SER A 367 29.31 33.37 -6.57
N HIS A 368 28.16 33.71 -5.96
CA HIS A 368 27.86 33.48 -4.56
C HIS A 368 27.10 32.15 -4.30
N LEU A 369 26.65 31.45 -5.35
CA LEU A 369 25.87 30.21 -5.18
C LEU A 369 26.74 29.04 -4.76
N GLN A 370 26.20 28.27 -3.83
CA GLN A 370 26.71 26.95 -3.48
C GLN A 370 25.91 25.88 -4.19
N ALA A 371 26.46 24.68 -4.35
CA ALA A 371 25.77 23.54 -4.98
C ALA A 371 24.43 23.22 -4.31
N ALA A 372 24.35 23.40 -2.99
CA ALA A 372 23.13 23.19 -2.21
C ALA A 372 22.03 24.24 -2.42
N ASP A 373 22.34 25.37 -3.07
CA ASP A 373 21.36 26.42 -3.37
C ASP A 373 20.53 26.09 -4.62
N VAL A 374 20.99 25.17 -5.46
CA VAL A 374 20.24 24.69 -6.62
C VAL A 374 19.32 23.55 -6.20
N LEU A 375 18.02 23.83 -6.10
CA LEU A 375 17.01 22.91 -5.63
C LEU A 375 16.30 22.25 -6.81
N VAL A 376 16.45 20.94 -6.94
CA VAL A 376 15.81 20.13 -7.98
C VAL A 376 14.64 19.37 -7.38
N ASP A 377 13.42 19.73 -7.74
CA ASP A 377 12.19 19.12 -7.22
C ASP A 377 11.52 18.25 -8.29
N SER A 378 11.08 17.07 -7.90
CA SER A 378 10.18 16.26 -8.72
C SER A 378 8.73 16.62 -8.40
N MET A 379 7.98 17.08 -9.40
CA MET A 379 6.56 17.41 -9.28
C MET A 379 5.70 16.37 -9.99
N ARG A 380 4.65 15.88 -9.31
CA ARG A 380 3.64 15.02 -9.93
C ARG A 380 2.49 15.86 -10.47
N GLY A 381 2.31 15.85 -11.79
CA GLY A 381 1.07 16.23 -12.45
C GLY A 381 0.03 15.11 -12.41
N ARG A 382 -1.16 15.35 -12.96
CA ARG A 382 -2.27 14.37 -12.97
C ARG A 382 -1.91 13.11 -13.77
N PHE A 383 -1.07 13.23 -14.79
CA PHE A 383 -0.69 12.14 -15.71
C PHE A 383 0.82 12.04 -15.99
N THR A 384 1.62 12.99 -15.50
CA THR A 384 3.05 13.07 -15.80
C THR A 384 3.85 13.54 -14.58
N THR A 385 5.13 13.21 -14.57
CA THR A 385 6.11 13.73 -13.59
C THR A 385 6.95 14.81 -14.29
N TRP A 386 7.15 15.94 -13.60
CA TRP A 386 7.93 17.07 -14.05
C TRP A 386 9.09 17.31 -13.11
N THR A 387 10.19 17.79 -13.65
CA THR A 387 11.30 18.32 -12.86
C THR A 387 11.21 19.84 -12.84
N ARG A 388 11.33 20.43 -11.67
CA ARG A 388 11.40 21.86 -11.43
C ARG A 388 12.72 22.20 -10.79
N VAL A 389 13.39 23.27 -11.25
CA VAL A 389 14.59 23.79 -10.60
C VAL A 389 14.33 25.19 -10.06
N ARG A 390 14.76 25.39 -8.82
CA ARG A 390 14.72 26.67 -8.11
C ARG A 390 16.10 26.99 -7.56
N ILE A 391 16.39 28.26 -7.40
CA ILE A 391 17.62 28.76 -6.75
C ILE A 391 17.23 29.42 -5.42
N ASN A 392 17.92 29.04 -4.36
CA ASN A 392 17.84 29.69 -3.05
C ASN A 392 18.92 30.79 -3.01
N LEU A 393 18.50 32.02 -2.90
CA LEU A 393 19.39 33.19 -2.90
C LEU A 393 19.98 33.49 -1.50
N GLN A 394 20.03 32.51 -0.58
CA GLN A 394 20.49 32.71 0.79
C GLN A 394 21.94 33.22 0.90
N HIS A 395 22.82 32.77 -0.02
CA HIS A 395 24.23 33.17 -0.01
C HIS A 395 24.51 34.35 -0.94
N VAL A 396 23.50 34.85 -1.67
CA VAL A 396 23.61 36.02 -2.54
C VAL A 396 23.34 37.28 -1.70
N PRO A 397 24.24 38.28 -1.65
CA PRO A 397 24.00 39.56 -1.02
C PRO A 397 22.69 40.19 -1.49
N GLU A 398 21.99 40.89 -0.59
CA GLU A 398 20.63 41.37 -0.86
C GLU A 398 20.57 42.29 -2.07
N GLU A 399 21.57 43.13 -2.25
CA GLU A 399 21.72 44.07 -3.37
C GLU A 399 21.97 43.39 -4.74
N LEU A 400 22.43 42.13 -4.71
CA LEU A 400 22.73 41.36 -5.92
C LEU A 400 21.64 40.32 -6.23
N ARG A 401 20.59 40.22 -5.42
CA ARG A 401 19.51 39.24 -5.59
C ARG A 401 18.62 39.60 -6.76
N PRO A 402 18.62 38.82 -7.86
CA PRO A 402 17.70 39.08 -8.96
C PRO A 402 16.25 38.77 -8.53
N ALA A 403 15.31 39.53 -9.07
CA ALA A 403 13.89 39.27 -8.94
C ALA A 403 13.50 38.01 -9.73
N GLN A 404 12.33 37.43 -9.41
CA GLN A 404 11.76 36.36 -10.21
C GLN A 404 11.51 36.84 -11.63
N GLU A 405 12.17 36.26 -12.60
CA GLU A 405 11.93 36.47 -14.01
C GLU A 405 10.77 35.61 -14.52
N PRO A 406 10.06 36.03 -15.59
CA PRO A 406 9.21 35.12 -16.35
C PRO A 406 10.02 33.91 -16.79
N LEU A 407 9.42 32.69 -16.68
CA LEU A 407 10.10 31.50 -17.19
C LEU A 407 10.23 31.63 -18.72
N ASP A 408 11.40 31.27 -19.25
CA ASP A 408 11.64 31.19 -20.66
C ASP A 408 10.63 30.19 -21.30
N PRO A 409 10.02 30.49 -22.46
CA PRO A 409 9.16 29.55 -23.16
C PRO A 409 9.82 28.19 -23.39
N ASP A 410 11.13 28.15 -23.63
CA ASP A 410 11.90 26.91 -23.78
C ASP A 410 12.07 26.14 -22.45
N ASP A 411 11.82 26.77 -21.30
CA ASP A 411 11.87 26.21 -19.96
C ASP A 411 10.47 25.87 -19.40
N MET A 412 9.44 26.00 -20.25
CA MET A 412 8.04 25.62 -19.91
C MET A 412 7.50 24.59 -20.89
N PRO A 413 6.82 23.55 -20.40
CA PRO A 413 6.16 22.59 -21.27
C PRO A 413 4.95 23.19 -21.98
N ASP A 414 4.74 22.86 -23.27
CA ASP A 414 3.64 23.33 -24.14
C ASP A 414 2.22 23.03 -23.60
N ASP A 415 2.08 22.09 -22.67
CA ASP A 415 0.81 21.66 -22.07
C ASP A 415 0.59 22.16 -20.63
N TRP A 416 1.33 23.18 -20.19
CA TRP A 416 1.17 23.78 -18.88
C TRP A 416 -0.12 24.62 -18.81
N GLY A 417 -1.20 24.06 -18.26
CA GLY A 417 -2.53 24.67 -18.14
C GLY A 417 -2.86 25.38 -16.83
N GLY A 418 -1.91 25.97 -16.09
CA GLY A 418 -2.24 26.62 -14.83
C GLY A 418 -1.20 27.59 -14.28
N PRO A 419 -1.64 28.61 -13.51
CA PRO A 419 -0.72 29.58 -12.89
C PRO A 419 0.18 28.88 -11.86
N PRO A 420 1.41 29.41 -11.62
CA PRO A 420 2.34 28.85 -10.63
C PRO A 420 1.69 28.86 -9.24
N LYS A 421 1.60 27.69 -8.61
CA LYS A 421 1.19 27.60 -7.20
C LYS A 421 2.30 28.20 -6.33
N GLY A 422 2.10 29.43 -5.83
CA GLY A 422 3.00 30.05 -4.87
C GLY A 422 3.38 31.52 -5.12
N GLY A 423 2.95 32.12 -6.23
CA GLY A 423 2.98 33.59 -6.41
C GLY A 423 1.81 34.28 -5.70
N PRO A 424 1.87 35.59 -5.43
CA PRO A 424 0.71 36.32 -4.96
C PRO A 424 -0.44 36.15 -5.97
N TYR A 425 -1.64 35.91 -5.43
CA TYR A 425 -2.87 35.74 -6.24
C TYR A 425 -3.12 37.02 -7.02
N ASP A 426 -3.10 36.95 -8.36
CA ASP A 426 -3.51 38.05 -9.25
C ASP A 426 -4.91 37.78 -9.79
N PRO A 427 -5.93 38.52 -9.37
CA PRO A 427 -7.31 38.35 -9.83
C PRO A 427 -7.52 38.65 -11.33
N SER A 428 -6.59 39.32 -12.00
CA SER A 428 -6.70 39.68 -13.44
C SER A 428 -6.42 38.50 -14.38
N MET A 429 -5.88 37.38 -13.86
CA MET A 429 -5.53 36.17 -14.61
C MET A 429 -6.66 35.13 -14.71
N GLU A 430 -7.86 35.38 -14.16
CA GLU A 430 -9.01 34.53 -14.43
C GLU A 430 -9.51 34.74 -15.86
N GLY A 431 -9.15 33.84 -16.79
CA GLY A 431 -9.79 33.73 -18.09
C GLY A 431 -11.31 33.47 -17.96
N PRO A 432 -12.13 33.76 -18.97
CA PRO A 432 -13.58 33.73 -18.88
C PRO A 432 -14.08 32.34 -18.43
N ARG A 433 -14.79 32.32 -17.31
CA ARG A 433 -15.43 31.10 -16.77
C ARG A 433 -16.38 30.54 -17.83
N VAL A 434 -16.04 29.39 -18.40
CA VAL A 434 -16.96 28.61 -19.24
C VAL A 434 -18.13 28.19 -18.37
N ARG A 435 -19.26 28.88 -18.54
CA ARG A 435 -20.54 28.50 -17.91
C ARG A 435 -20.90 27.09 -18.36
N ARG A 436 -20.88 26.12 -17.44
CA ARG A 436 -21.49 24.80 -17.66
C ARG A 436 -22.98 25.02 -17.99
N ARG A 437 -23.39 24.59 -19.18
CA ARG A 437 -24.78 24.52 -19.57
C ARG A 437 -25.53 23.61 -18.57
N PRO A 438 -26.73 24.00 -18.10
CA PRO A 438 -27.55 23.10 -17.29
C PRO A 438 -28.02 21.92 -18.16
N SER A 439 -27.96 20.72 -17.59
CA SER A 439 -28.44 19.49 -18.20
C SER A 439 -29.94 19.64 -18.48
N ARG A 440 -30.37 19.44 -19.75
CA ARG A 440 -31.76 19.35 -20.14
C ARG A 440 -32.42 18.20 -19.38
N ALA A 441 -33.43 18.50 -18.61
CA ALA A 441 -34.37 17.52 -18.10
C ALA A 441 -35.01 16.77 -19.29
N ARG A 442 -34.98 15.45 -19.26
CA ARG A 442 -35.81 14.62 -20.14
C ARG A 442 -37.24 14.72 -19.62
N THR A 443 -38.10 15.30 -20.40
CA THR A 443 -39.54 15.15 -20.27
C THR A 443 -39.95 13.77 -20.78
N GLU A 444 -40.62 13.02 -19.93
CA GLU A 444 -41.33 11.80 -20.28
C GLU A 444 -42.48 12.10 -21.30
N SER A 445 -42.60 11.26 -22.28
CA SER A 445 -43.86 10.87 -22.94
C SER A 445 -43.68 9.47 -23.50
#